data_02bf23ec0864c4345f205ce5a056cd14
#
_entry.id   02bf23ec0864c4345f205ce5a056cd14
#
_cell.length_a   1.000
_cell.length_b   1.000
_cell.length_c   1.000
_cell.angle_alpha   90.00
_cell.angle_beta   90.00
_cell.angle_gamma   90.00
#
_symmetry.space_group_name_H-M   'P 1'
#
loop_
_entity.id
_entity.type
_entity.pdbx_description
1 polymer ?
#
loop_
_entity_poly.entity_id
_entity_poly.type
_entity_poly.pdbx_seq_one_letter_code
_entity_poly.pdbx_strand_id
1 'polypeptide(L)'
;MDFFPKKQPTLSNFIVGSNSEAVAVISELKEGRGPQFTYLWGYEGVGKTHLVRALGKQSEGVPAFDENRTIYAVDNVQDLTPEQQQELFVLYNTVREHPGTHLVVTADRSPKDFERQGFRKDLTSRFSWGVVFELSPLSDEQKRQVILEAASQTGLKVAPEVLNWIENNFPRDMHTMSNLLHSLDRYAMSAKRAVTIPLIKEWLERNQDTKEDR
;
A
#
# COMPACT_ATOMS: atom_id res chain seq x y z
N MET A 1 -7.95 -15.42 -10.19
CA MET A 1 -7.00 -15.14 -11.29
C MET A 1 -6.96 -13.64 -11.49
N ASP A 2 -5.86 -12.97 -11.06
CA ASP A 2 -5.74 -11.52 -11.20
C ASP A 2 -5.59 -11.19 -12.69
N PHE A 3 -6.64 -10.64 -13.29
CA PHE A 3 -6.70 -10.31 -14.72
C PHE A 3 -5.80 -9.11 -15.12
N PHE A 4 -5.05 -8.54 -14.19
CA PHE A 4 -4.22 -7.37 -14.45
C PHE A 4 -2.78 -7.61 -14.03
N PRO A 5 -1.79 -7.24 -14.85
CA PRO A 5 -0.44 -7.12 -14.35
C PRO A 5 -0.47 -6.08 -13.22
N LYS A 6 -0.30 -6.54 -11.98
CA LYS A 6 -0.09 -5.63 -10.84
C LYS A 6 1.10 -4.77 -11.20
N LYS A 7 0.90 -3.49 -11.52
CA LYS A 7 2.02 -2.55 -11.59
C LYS A 7 2.77 -2.68 -10.29
N GLN A 8 4.07 -2.99 -10.35
CA GLN A 8 4.87 -3.09 -9.14
C GLN A 8 4.77 -1.77 -8.36
N PRO A 9 4.53 -1.81 -7.04
CA PRO A 9 4.53 -0.62 -6.22
C PRO A 9 5.88 0.11 -6.32
N THR A 10 5.82 1.39 -6.64
CA THR A 10 6.96 2.30 -6.73
C THR A 10 6.60 3.61 -6.05
N LEU A 11 7.59 4.41 -5.67
CA LEU A 11 7.31 5.75 -5.14
C LEU A 11 6.67 6.66 -6.18
N SER A 12 6.98 6.47 -7.47
CA SER A 12 6.41 7.28 -8.55
C SER A 12 4.93 7.00 -8.84
N ASN A 13 4.40 5.84 -8.42
CA ASN A 13 2.98 5.52 -8.54
C ASN A 13 2.25 5.50 -7.18
N PHE A 14 2.91 6.00 -6.13
CA PHE A 14 2.28 6.23 -4.83
C PHE A 14 1.57 7.59 -4.82
N ILE A 15 0.35 7.60 -4.33
CA ILE A 15 -0.42 8.84 -4.20
C ILE A 15 -0.15 9.44 -2.84
N VAL A 16 0.59 10.53 -2.84
CA VAL A 16 1.15 11.14 -1.62
C VAL A 16 0.06 11.63 -0.66
N GLY A 17 -0.97 12.30 -1.17
CA GLY A 17 -2.00 12.91 -0.32
C GLY A 17 -1.38 13.81 0.76
N SER A 18 -1.75 13.58 2.01
CA SER A 18 -1.19 14.27 3.18
C SER A 18 0.08 13.62 3.75
N ASN A 19 0.62 12.58 3.08
CA ASN A 19 1.71 11.74 3.60
C ASN A 19 3.10 12.17 3.08
N SER A 20 3.28 13.45 2.72
CA SER A 20 4.50 13.96 2.07
C SER A 20 5.77 13.71 2.88
N GLU A 21 5.73 13.88 4.20
CA GLU A 21 6.88 13.66 5.08
C GLU A 21 7.30 12.19 5.12
N ALA A 22 6.33 11.28 5.26
CA ALA A 22 6.60 9.84 5.24
C ALA A 22 7.19 9.41 3.89
N VAL A 23 6.63 9.90 2.78
CA VAL A 23 7.12 9.58 1.43
C VAL A 23 8.53 10.13 1.20
N ALA A 24 8.83 11.34 1.69
CA ALA A 24 10.17 11.93 1.61
C ALA A 24 11.20 11.05 2.33
N VAL A 25 10.91 10.61 3.56
CA VAL A 25 11.79 9.70 4.32
C VAL A 25 11.98 8.37 3.59
N ILE A 26 10.91 7.76 3.06
CA ILE A 26 11.02 6.51 2.28
C ILE A 26 11.85 6.71 1.00
N SER A 27 11.79 7.88 0.39
CA SER A 27 12.63 8.23 -0.77
C SER A 27 14.11 8.32 -0.38
N GLU A 28 14.43 8.98 0.72
CA GLU A 28 15.80 9.08 1.25
C GLU A 28 16.38 7.70 1.61
N LEU A 29 15.58 6.85 2.25
CA LEU A 29 15.98 5.47 2.57
C LEU A 29 16.36 4.69 1.31
N LYS A 30 15.61 4.84 0.23
CA LYS A 30 15.91 4.19 -1.05
C LYS A 30 17.26 4.62 -1.64
N GLU A 31 17.73 5.81 -1.28
CA GLU A 31 19.03 6.35 -1.65
C GLU A 31 20.13 6.04 -0.61
N GLY A 32 19.84 5.22 0.39
CA GLY A 32 20.77 4.85 1.46
C GLY A 32 21.00 5.97 2.48
N ARG A 33 20.06 6.89 2.61
CA ARG A 33 20.09 8.01 3.57
C ARG A 33 18.87 7.96 4.48
N GLY A 34 18.84 8.80 5.49
CA GLY A 34 17.67 8.93 6.37
C GLY A 34 17.80 8.20 7.70
N PRO A 35 16.71 8.08 8.44
CA PRO A 35 16.71 7.48 9.78
C PRO A 35 16.98 5.99 9.74
N GLN A 36 17.66 5.48 10.77
CA GLN A 36 17.95 4.05 10.90
C GLN A 36 16.69 3.22 11.13
N PHE A 37 15.70 3.79 11.83
CA PHE A 37 14.42 3.15 12.09
C PHE A 37 13.27 4.03 11.65
N THR A 38 12.32 3.43 10.94
CA THR A 38 11.09 4.08 10.49
C THR A 38 9.90 3.19 10.79
N TYR A 39 8.91 3.74 11.47
CA TYR A 39 7.66 3.07 11.78
C TYR A 39 6.50 3.78 11.07
N LEU A 40 5.78 3.04 10.22
CA LEU A 40 4.63 3.55 9.49
C LEU A 40 3.36 2.86 10.01
N TRP A 41 2.38 3.62 10.42
CA TRP A 41 1.13 3.03 10.88
C TRP A 41 -0.09 3.76 10.30
N GLY A 42 -1.24 3.12 10.36
CA GLY A 42 -2.50 3.67 9.88
C GLY A 42 -3.48 2.58 9.47
N TYR A 43 -4.69 3.00 9.11
CA TYR A 43 -5.75 2.07 8.73
C TYR A 43 -5.39 1.23 7.50
N GLU A 44 -6.18 0.18 7.28
CA GLU A 44 -6.07 -0.61 6.06
C GLU A 44 -6.31 0.27 4.81
N GLY A 45 -5.58 -0.01 3.73
CA GLY A 45 -5.72 0.72 2.46
C GLY A 45 -4.99 2.08 2.37
N VAL A 46 -4.35 2.60 3.44
CA VAL A 46 -3.62 3.88 3.39
C VAL A 46 -2.30 3.83 2.62
N GLY A 47 -1.86 2.66 2.18
CA GLY A 47 -0.67 2.51 1.33
C GLY A 47 0.60 2.06 2.04
N LYS A 48 0.55 1.57 3.28
CA LYS A 48 1.71 1.05 4.04
C LYS A 48 2.50 0.01 3.23
N THR A 49 1.84 -1.07 2.84
CA THR A 49 2.42 -2.14 2.02
C THR A 49 2.98 -1.63 0.69
N HIS A 50 2.36 -0.62 0.08
CA HIS A 50 2.86 0.00 -1.14
C HIS A 50 4.23 0.66 -0.91
N LEU A 51 4.35 1.49 0.13
CA LEU A 51 5.61 2.18 0.45
C LEU A 51 6.73 1.18 0.77
N VAL A 52 6.42 0.15 1.54
CA VAL A 52 7.37 -0.90 1.89
C VAL A 52 7.82 -1.68 0.64
N ARG A 53 6.90 -2.06 -0.26
CA ARG A 53 7.24 -2.72 -1.53
C ARG A 53 8.03 -1.83 -2.48
N ALA A 54 7.82 -0.52 -2.43
CA ALA A 54 8.57 0.45 -3.24
C ALA A 54 10.05 0.55 -2.86
N LEU A 55 10.44 0.09 -1.66
CA LEU A 55 11.84 -0.01 -1.23
C LEU A 55 12.59 -1.18 -1.89
N GLY A 56 11.91 -2.16 -2.45
CA GLY A 56 12.53 -3.28 -3.16
C GLY A 56 11.97 -4.64 -2.79
N LYS A 57 12.75 -5.69 -3.04
CA LYS A 57 12.34 -7.08 -2.75
C LYS A 57 12.14 -7.27 -1.25
N GLN A 58 10.94 -7.68 -0.88
CA GLN A 58 10.60 -8.09 0.47
C GLN A 58 10.63 -9.62 0.57
N SER A 59 11.08 -10.10 1.71
CA SER A 59 10.86 -11.47 2.14
C SER A 59 9.47 -11.56 2.81
N GLU A 60 8.81 -12.69 2.71
CA GLU A 60 7.69 -12.99 3.59
C GLU A 60 8.21 -13.12 5.03
N GLY A 61 7.52 -12.51 5.99
CA GLY A 61 7.92 -12.50 7.39
C GLY A 61 9.09 -11.56 7.71
N VAL A 62 9.89 -11.93 8.70
CA VAL A 62 11.03 -11.15 9.16
C VAL A 62 12.29 -11.61 8.44
N PRO A 63 12.99 -10.74 7.68
CA PRO A 63 14.21 -11.13 7.00
C PRO A 63 15.37 -11.33 7.98
N ALA A 64 16.20 -12.33 7.72
CA ALA A 64 17.48 -12.46 8.40
C ALA A 64 18.41 -11.30 8.03
N PHE A 65 19.31 -10.93 8.95
CA PHE A 65 20.32 -9.92 8.67
C PHE A 65 21.34 -10.44 7.64
N ASP A 66 21.70 -9.56 6.71
CA ASP A 66 22.69 -9.80 5.66
C ASP A 66 23.54 -8.52 5.50
N GLU A 67 24.85 -8.60 5.69
CA GLU A 67 25.79 -7.47 5.63
C GLU A 67 25.77 -6.74 4.28
N ASN A 68 25.34 -7.41 3.21
CA ASN A 68 25.20 -6.80 1.88
C ASN A 68 23.88 -6.06 1.66
N ARG A 69 23.00 -6.08 2.66
CA ARG A 69 21.69 -5.48 2.59
C ARG A 69 21.61 -4.24 3.48
N THR A 70 21.32 -3.10 2.88
CA THR A 70 21.23 -1.82 3.59
C THR A 70 19.82 -1.48 4.08
N ILE A 71 18.77 -2.06 3.47
CA ILE A 71 17.37 -1.76 3.80
C ILE A 71 16.61 -3.04 4.13
N TYR A 72 16.01 -3.06 5.30
CA TYR A 72 15.12 -4.11 5.78
C TYR A 72 13.71 -3.56 5.90
N ALA A 73 12.71 -4.38 5.59
CA ALA A 73 11.33 -3.99 5.75
C ALA A 73 10.49 -5.17 6.24
N VAL A 74 9.63 -4.91 7.22
CA VAL A 74 8.67 -5.87 7.78
C VAL A 74 7.29 -5.25 7.74
N ASP A 75 6.41 -5.85 6.96
CA ASP A 75 5.04 -5.36 6.77
C ASP A 75 4.10 -6.04 7.77
N ASN A 76 3.11 -5.29 8.28
CA ASN A 76 2.04 -5.79 9.14
C ASN A 76 2.55 -6.51 10.41
N VAL A 77 3.34 -5.80 11.23
CA VAL A 77 3.94 -6.42 12.44
C VAL A 77 2.90 -6.92 13.45
N GLN A 78 1.65 -6.47 13.38
CA GLN A 78 0.55 -6.98 14.20
C GLN A 78 0.22 -8.45 13.93
N ASP A 79 0.57 -9.00 12.77
CA ASP A 79 0.27 -10.36 12.34
C ASP A 79 1.43 -11.34 12.62
N LEU A 80 2.53 -10.87 13.23
CA LEU A 80 3.70 -11.68 13.52
C LEU A 80 3.45 -12.70 14.62
N THR A 81 3.87 -13.94 14.37
CA THR A 81 3.90 -14.99 15.40
C THR A 81 4.89 -14.64 16.51
N PRO A 82 4.81 -15.26 17.70
CA PRO A 82 5.78 -15.05 18.78
C PRO A 82 7.24 -15.29 18.34
N GLU A 83 7.48 -16.28 17.48
CA GLU A 83 8.80 -16.59 16.92
C GLU A 83 9.27 -15.44 16.02
N GLN A 84 8.41 -14.95 15.11
CA GLN A 84 8.71 -13.82 14.25
C GLN A 84 8.91 -12.51 15.04
N GLN A 85 8.20 -12.31 16.14
CA GLN A 85 8.45 -11.18 17.06
C GLN A 85 9.85 -11.27 17.67
N GLN A 86 10.32 -12.47 18.00
CA GLN A 86 11.69 -12.66 18.48
C GLN A 86 12.72 -12.36 17.36
N GLU A 87 12.47 -12.81 16.14
CA GLU A 87 13.33 -12.53 14.99
C GLU A 87 13.40 -11.01 14.71
N LEU A 88 12.26 -10.30 14.76
CA LEU A 88 12.22 -8.86 14.59
C LEU A 88 12.96 -8.13 15.71
N PHE A 89 12.85 -8.61 16.94
CA PHE A 89 13.62 -8.07 18.08
C PHE A 89 15.14 -8.18 17.85
N VAL A 90 15.61 -9.34 17.36
CA VAL A 90 17.00 -9.56 17.01
C VAL A 90 17.42 -8.63 15.88
N LEU A 91 16.60 -8.54 14.81
CA LEU A 91 16.88 -7.66 13.68
C LEU A 91 17.02 -6.19 14.08
N TYR A 92 16.15 -5.69 14.97
CA TYR A 92 16.27 -4.32 15.52
C TYR A 92 17.62 -4.08 16.19
N ASN A 93 18.08 -5.03 17.01
CA ASN A 93 19.36 -4.90 17.71
C ASN A 93 20.53 -4.94 16.72
N THR A 94 20.50 -5.88 15.77
CA THR A 94 21.56 -6.01 14.77
C THR A 94 21.65 -4.78 13.87
N VAL A 95 20.50 -4.27 13.38
CA VAL A 95 20.46 -3.03 12.58
C VAL A 95 21.04 -1.86 13.40
N ARG A 96 20.73 -1.73 14.69
CA ARG A 96 21.28 -0.68 15.54
C ARG A 96 22.81 -0.71 15.61
N GLU A 97 23.40 -1.89 15.58
CA GLU A 97 24.85 -2.09 15.66
C GLU A 97 25.55 -1.87 14.30
N HIS A 98 24.81 -1.75 13.22
CA HIS A 98 25.32 -1.57 11.86
C HIS A 98 24.89 -0.20 11.27
N PRO A 99 25.66 0.88 11.51
CA PRO A 99 25.39 2.19 10.91
C PRO A 99 25.32 2.10 9.38
N GLY A 100 24.37 2.79 8.75
CA GLY A 100 24.12 2.73 7.31
C GLY A 100 23.14 1.64 6.89
N THR A 101 22.62 0.87 7.86
CA THR A 101 21.46 0.00 7.63
C THR A 101 20.19 0.63 8.18
N HIS A 102 19.07 0.34 7.53
CA HIS A 102 17.77 0.92 7.81
C HIS A 102 16.72 -0.16 7.96
N LEU A 103 15.82 0.00 8.94
CA LEU A 103 14.68 -0.90 9.15
C LEU A 103 13.39 -0.09 9.09
N VAL A 104 12.51 -0.49 8.18
CA VAL A 104 11.14 0.04 8.06
C VAL A 104 10.16 -1.02 8.52
N VAL A 105 9.28 -0.67 9.44
CA VAL A 105 8.20 -1.56 9.87
C VAL A 105 6.84 -0.89 9.67
N THR A 106 5.82 -1.69 9.36
CA THR A 106 4.46 -1.17 9.25
C THR A 106 3.50 -1.87 10.21
N ALA A 107 2.46 -1.14 10.61
CA ALA A 107 1.42 -1.65 11.49
C ALA A 107 0.04 -1.03 11.22
N ASP A 108 -0.98 -1.61 11.82
CA ASP A 108 -2.35 -1.07 11.79
C ASP A 108 -2.61 -0.01 12.89
N ARG A 109 -1.68 0.16 13.84
CA ARG A 109 -1.82 0.98 15.05
C ARG A 109 -0.52 1.63 15.49
N SER A 110 -0.63 2.62 16.41
CA SER A 110 0.52 3.30 16.98
C SER A 110 1.37 2.38 17.86
N PRO A 111 2.67 2.68 18.09
CA PRO A 111 3.51 1.93 19.01
C PRO A 111 2.92 1.80 20.42
N LYS A 112 2.24 2.84 20.93
CA LYS A 112 1.62 2.86 22.25
C LYS A 112 0.46 1.87 22.39
N ASP A 113 -0.26 1.60 21.30
CA ASP A 113 -1.41 0.71 21.33
C ASP A 113 -0.98 -0.76 21.36
N PHE A 114 0.22 -1.08 20.89
CA PHE A 114 0.80 -2.42 21.04
C PHE A 114 1.11 -2.77 22.50
N GLU A 115 1.59 -1.80 23.29
CA GLU A 115 1.88 -2.01 24.71
C GLU A 115 0.66 -2.45 25.51
N ARG A 116 -0.54 -1.98 25.10
CA ARG A 116 -1.81 -2.29 25.75
C ARG A 116 -2.35 -3.68 25.43
N GLN A 117 -1.91 -4.31 24.36
CA GLN A 117 -2.48 -5.57 23.85
C GLN A 117 -1.64 -6.83 24.11
N GLY A 118 -0.66 -6.75 25.01
CA GLY A 118 0.13 -7.94 25.41
C GLY A 118 1.21 -8.35 24.42
N PHE A 119 1.51 -7.51 23.43
CA PHE A 119 2.69 -7.68 22.59
C PHE A 119 3.96 -7.55 23.44
N ARG A 120 5.07 -8.15 23.00
CA ARG A 120 6.33 -8.12 23.76
C ARG A 120 6.79 -6.69 24.04
N LYS A 121 6.89 -6.32 25.30
CA LYS A 121 7.25 -4.94 25.71
C LYS A 121 8.63 -4.50 25.23
N ASP A 122 9.58 -5.44 25.16
CA ASP A 122 10.94 -5.18 24.67
C ASP A 122 10.97 -4.88 23.17
N LEU A 123 10.06 -5.47 22.38
CA LEU A 123 9.91 -5.17 20.95
C LEU A 123 9.10 -3.87 20.74
N THR A 124 8.00 -3.68 21.48
CA THR A 124 7.15 -2.49 21.30
C THR A 124 7.90 -1.18 21.65
N SER A 125 8.80 -1.21 22.61
CA SER A 125 9.67 -0.07 22.92
C SER A 125 10.57 0.32 21.72
N ARG A 126 10.94 -0.63 20.86
CA ARG A 126 11.76 -0.39 19.67
C ARG A 126 10.99 0.25 18.52
N PHE A 127 9.69 0.05 18.47
CA PHE A 127 8.83 0.71 17.48
C PHE A 127 8.88 2.23 17.55
N SER A 128 9.30 2.78 18.69
CA SER A 128 9.52 4.21 18.91
C SER A 128 10.99 4.65 18.71
N TRP A 129 11.87 3.75 18.23
CA TRP A 129 13.25 4.11 17.93
C TRP A 129 13.32 4.81 16.57
N GLY A 130 13.61 6.03 16.43
CA GLY A 130 13.66 6.75 15.17
C GLY A 130 12.37 7.51 14.87
N VAL A 131 11.90 7.49 13.62
CA VAL A 131 10.74 8.27 13.21
C VAL A 131 9.47 7.41 13.11
N VAL A 132 8.36 8.01 13.55
CA VAL A 132 7.04 7.36 13.55
C VAL A 132 6.07 8.23 12.74
N PHE A 133 5.48 7.66 11.70
CA PHE A 133 4.49 8.34 10.88
C PHE A 133 3.14 7.63 10.93
N GLU A 134 2.09 8.41 11.17
CA GLU A 134 0.74 8.00 10.89
C GLU A 134 0.41 8.31 9.43
N LEU A 135 0.08 7.28 8.66
CA LEU A 135 -0.37 7.48 7.28
C LEU A 135 -1.88 7.79 7.26
N SER A 136 -2.18 8.94 6.70
CA SER A 136 -3.56 9.39 6.52
C SER A 136 -4.17 8.81 5.23
N PRO A 137 -5.44 8.40 5.25
CA PRO A 137 -6.14 8.03 4.03
C PRO A 137 -6.30 9.24 3.11
N LEU A 138 -6.43 8.98 1.82
CA LEU A 138 -6.80 10.02 0.86
C LEU A 138 -8.20 10.55 1.17
N SER A 139 -8.39 11.86 1.06
CA SER A 139 -9.74 12.45 1.07
C SER A 139 -10.54 11.99 -0.15
N ASP A 140 -11.86 12.09 -0.10
CA ASP A 140 -12.71 11.71 -1.22
C ASP A 140 -12.40 12.56 -2.47
N GLU A 141 -12.06 13.84 -2.29
CA GLU A 141 -11.63 14.71 -3.38
C GLU A 141 -10.30 14.26 -3.99
N GLN A 142 -9.31 13.90 -3.17
CA GLN A 142 -8.02 13.36 -3.64
C GLN A 142 -8.21 12.04 -4.39
N LYS A 143 -9.07 11.14 -3.90
CA LYS A 143 -9.41 9.89 -4.59
C LYS A 143 -10.04 10.15 -5.96
N ARG A 144 -10.99 11.09 -6.02
CA ARG A 144 -11.65 11.51 -7.25
C ARG A 144 -10.64 12.04 -8.27
N GLN A 145 -9.75 12.92 -7.85
CA GLN A 145 -8.72 13.50 -8.72
C GLN A 145 -7.81 12.43 -9.30
N VAL A 146 -7.38 11.47 -8.49
CA VAL A 146 -6.56 10.34 -8.94
C VAL A 146 -7.29 9.45 -9.95
N ILE A 147 -8.58 9.19 -9.76
CA ILE A 147 -9.39 8.43 -10.70
C ILE A 147 -9.46 9.15 -12.05
N LEU A 148 -9.67 10.48 -12.02
CA LEU A 148 -9.70 11.30 -13.23
C LEU A 148 -8.35 11.31 -13.95
N GLU A 149 -7.24 11.43 -13.23
CA GLU A 149 -5.89 11.36 -13.80
C GLU A 149 -5.61 9.98 -14.42
N ALA A 150 -5.95 8.91 -13.73
CA ALA A 150 -5.80 7.54 -14.24
C ALA A 150 -6.65 7.33 -15.50
N ALA A 151 -7.89 7.81 -15.52
CA ALA A 151 -8.77 7.75 -16.68
C ALA A 151 -8.21 8.55 -17.87
N SER A 152 -7.66 9.74 -17.60
CA SER A 152 -7.07 10.58 -18.65
C SER A 152 -5.83 9.96 -19.29
N GLN A 153 -4.98 9.29 -18.49
CA GLN A 153 -3.77 8.58 -18.98
C GLN A 153 -4.12 7.41 -19.93
N THR A 154 -5.26 6.77 -19.74
CA THR A 154 -5.76 5.71 -20.62
C THR A 154 -6.55 6.27 -21.81
N GLY A 155 -6.79 7.58 -21.85
CA GLY A 155 -7.68 8.20 -22.85
C GLY A 155 -9.16 7.96 -22.57
N LEU A 156 -9.50 7.37 -21.43
CA LEU A 156 -10.87 7.06 -21.05
C LEU A 156 -11.60 8.33 -20.63
N LYS A 157 -12.61 8.72 -21.38
CA LYS A 157 -13.51 9.80 -21.02
C LYS A 157 -14.59 9.27 -20.08
N VAL A 158 -14.46 9.54 -18.79
CA VAL A 158 -15.46 9.19 -17.79
C VAL A 158 -16.33 10.41 -17.53
N ALA A 159 -17.62 10.28 -17.79
CA ALA A 159 -18.59 11.34 -17.49
C ALA A 159 -18.75 11.49 -15.96
N PRO A 160 -19.02 12.70 -15.45
CA PRO A 160 -19.19 12.93 -14.00
C PRO A 160 -20.23 12.02 -13.35
N GLU A 161 -21.31 11.69 -14.04
CA GLU A 161 -22.37 10.82 -13.54
C GLU A 161 -21.86 9.36 -13.36
N VAL A 162 -21.01 8.91 -14.28
CA VAL A 162 -20.39 7.59 -14.23
C VAL A 162 -19.40 7.52 -13.05
N LEU A 163 -18.61 8.57 -12.84
CA LEU A 163 -17.68 8.67 -11.72
C LEU A 163 -18.42 8.61 -10.39
N ASN A 164 -19.46 9.42 -10.20
CA ASN A 164 -20.31 9.42 -9.01
C ASN A 164 -20.93 8.04 -8.77
N TRP A 165 -21.37 7.37 -9.84
CA TRP A 165 -21.94 6.04 -9.72
C TRP A 165 -20.90 5.01 -9.27
N ILE A 166 -19.68 5.05 -9.81
CA ILE A 166 -18.57 4.19 -9.42
C ILE A 166 -18.23 4.41 -7.94
N GLU A 167 -18.07 5.66 -7.49
CA GLU A 167 -17.76 6.02 -6.10
C GLU A 167 -18.79 5.49 -5.10
N ASN A 168 -20.06 5.40 -5.49
CA ASN A 168 -21.15 4.95 -4.62
C ASN A 168 -21.35 3.41 -4.64
N ASN A 169 -20.84 2.70 -5.64
CA ASN A 169 -21.12 1.28 -5.82
C ASN A 169 -19.89 0.38 -5.68
N PHE A 170 -18.68 0.95 -5.58
CA PHE A 170 -17.44 0.18 -5.41
C PHE A 170 -16.66 0.62 -4.17
N PRO A 171 -15.84 -0.30 -3.60
CA PRO A 171 -14.93 0.05 -2.52
C PRO A 171 -14.02 1.22 -2.91
N ARG A 172 -13.83 2.15 -1.99
CA ARG A 172 -13.09 3.40 -2.22
C ARG A 172 -11.57 3.23 -2.10
N ASP A 173 -11.06 2.01 -2.21
CA ASP A 173 -9.62 1.79 -2.26
C ASP A 173 -9.08 2.00 -3.68
N MET A 174 -7.90 2.60 -3.74
CA MET A 174 -7.30 3.02 -5.01
C MET A 174 -6.92 1.86 -5.92
N HIS A 175 -6.57 0.70 -5.34
CA HIS A 175 -6.21 -0.47 -6.12
C HIS A 175 -7.43 -1.02 -6.88
N THR A 176 -8.55 -1.20 -6.18
CA THR A 176 -9.82 -1.64 -6.77
C THR A 176 -10.31 -0.66 -7.83
N MET A 177 -10.23 0.64 -7.53
CA MET A 177 -10.65 1.69 -8.46
C MET A 177 -9.80 1.71 -9.75
N SER A 178 -8.48 1.67 -9.64
CA SER A 178 -7.59 1.64 -10.80
C SER A 178 -7.83 0.39 -11.66
N ASN A 179 -7.98 -0.77 -11.02
CA ASN A 179 -8.27 -2.02 -11.73
C ASN A 179 -9.62 -1.99 -12.44
N LEU A 180 -10.64 -1.42 -11.79
CA LEU A 180 -11.96 -1.24 -12.38
C LEU A 180 -11.90 -0.38 -13.64
N LEU A 181 -11.23 0.78 -13.56
CA LEU A 181 -11.11 1.70 -14.69
C LEU A 181 -10.38 1.06 -15.89
N HIS A 182 -9.29 0.35 -15.64
CA HIS A 182 -8.58 -0.39 -16.69
C HIS A 182 -9.45 -1.48 -17.33
N SER A 183 -10.25 -2.17 -16.51
CA SER A 183 -11.16 -3.20 -17.03
C SER A 183 -12.26 -2.61 -17.90
N LEU A 184 -12.83 -1.51 -17.43
CA LEU A 184 -13.89 -0.80 -18.14
C LEU A 184 -13.37 -0.19 -19.44
N ASP A 185 -12.14 0.33 -19.45
CA ASP A 185 -11.51 0.83 -20.67
C ASP A 185 -11.37 -0.27 -21.73
N ARG A 186 -10.80 -1.41 -21.35
CA ARG A 186 -10.66 -2.56 -22.25
C ARG A 186 -12.02 -3.06 -22.77
N TYR A 187 -13.02 -3.14 -21.88
CA TYR A 187 -14.35 -3.57 -22.27
C TYR A 187 -15.02 -2.57 -23.21
N ALA A 188 -14.94 -1.27 -22.90
CA ALA A 188 -15.45 -0.21 -23.74
C ALA A 188 -14.80 -0.19 -25.14
N MET A 189 -13.47 -0.37 -25.21
CA MET A 189 -12.73 -0.51 -26.47
C MET A 189 -13.20 -1.72 -27.27
N SER A 190 -13.35 -2.89 -26.62
CA SER A 190 -13.82 -4.11 -27.29
C SER A 190 -15.26 -3.98 -27.82
N ALA A 191 -16.12 -3.30 -27.05
CA ALA A 191 -17.51 -3.03 -27.41
C ALA A 191 -17.66 -1.85 -28.39
N LYS A 192 -16.60 -1.08 -28.64
CA LYS A 192 -16.61 0.19 -29.42
C LYS A 192 -17.67 1.17 -28.90
N ARG A 193 -17.80 1.27 -27.56
CA ARG A 193 -18.81 2.10 -26.88
C ARG A 193 -18.13 2.95 -25.80
N ALA A 194 -18.70 4.13 -25.55
CA ALA A 194 -18.28 4.96 -24.42
C ALA A 194 -18.63 4.30 -23.08
N VAL A 195 -17.84 4.59 -22.04
CA VAL A 195 -18.12 4.12 -20.68
C VAL A 195 -19.34 4.86 -20.14
N THR A 196 -20.41 4.12 -19.94
CA THR A 196 -21.70 4.58 -19.40
C THR A 196 -22.15 3.66 -18.27
N ILE A 197 -23.05 4.12 -17.43
CA ILE A 197 -23.60 3.28 -16.33
C ILE A 197 -24.22 1.97 -16.88
N PRO A 198 -25.00 1.96 -17.96
CA PRO A 198 -25.46 0.71 -18.56
C PRO A 198 -24.35 -0.22 -19.00
N LEU A 199 -23.26 0.30 -19.60
CA LEU A 199 -22.11 -0.51 -20.00
C LEU A 199 -21.42 -1.15 -18.80
N ILE A 200 -21.29 -0.42 -17.68
CA ILE A 200 -20.69 -0.94 -16.45
C ILE A 200 -21.55 -2.08 -15.88
N LYS A 201 -22.87 -1.90 -15.85
CA LYS A 201 -23.79 -2.96 -15.38
C LYS A 201 -23.68 -4.22 -16.23
N GLU A 202 -23.68 -4.08 -17.56
CA GLU A 202 -23.48 -5.18 -18.51
C GLU A 202 -22.15 -5.91 -18.26
N TRP A 203 -21.07 -5.15 -18.03
CA TRP A 203 -19.76 -5.71 -17.71
C TRP A 203 -19.77 -6.48 -16.39
N LEU A 204 -20.45 -5.97 -15.36
CA LEU A 204 -20.59 -6.64 -14.07
C LEU A 204 -21.36 -7.96 -14.17
N GLU A 205 -22.49 -7.98 -14.85
CA GLU A 205 -23.31 -9.18 -15.09
C GLU A 205 -22.46 -10.26 -15.76
N ARG A 206 -21.76 -9.95 -16.85
CA ARG A 206 -20.88 -10.91 -17.53
C ARG A 206 -19.74 -11.46 -16.66
N ASN A 207 -19.24 -10.67 -15.73
CA ASN A 207 -18.17 -11.10 -14.83
C ASN A 207 -18.67 -11.85 -13.59
N GLN A 208 -19.97 -11.76 -13.26
CA GLN A 208 -20.62 -12.57 -12.22
C GLN A 208 -20.94 -13.98 -12.76
N ASP A 209 -21.47 -14.10 -13.95
CA ASP A 209 -21.77 -15.39 -14.60
C ASP A 209 -20.51 -16.27 -14.79
N THR A 210 -19.36 -15.65 -14.98
CA THR A 210 -18.07 -16.36 -15.11
C THR A 210 -17.53 -16.90 -13.76
N LYS A 211 -18.12 -16.51 -12.63
CA LYS A 211 -17.75 -17.01 -11.28
C LYS A 211 -18.62 -18.16 -10.78
N GLU A 212 -19.81 -18.34 -11.32
CA GLU A 212 -20.72 -19.44 -10.92
C GLU A 212 -20.45 -20.74 -11.69
N ASP A 213 -19.72 -20.69 -12.80
CA ASP A 213 -19.37 -21.87 -13.62
C ASP A 213 -17.99 -22.49 -13.28
N ARG A 214 -17.47 -22.26 -12.07
CA ARG A 214 -16.22 -22.87 -11.56
C ARG A 214 -16.43 -23.34 -10.11
#